data_fc6485557ed97e75fe262cd534aef9c4
#
_entry.id   fc6485557ed97e75fe262cd534aef9c4
#
_cell.length_a   1.000
_cell.length_b   1.000
_cell.length_c   1.000
_cell.angle_alpha   90.00
_cell.angle_beta   90.00
_cell.angle_gamma   90.00
#
_symmetry.space_group_name_H-M   'P 1'
#
loop_
_entity.id
_entity.type
_entity.pdbx_description
1 polymer ?
#
loop_
_entity_poly.entity_id
_entity_poly.type
_entity_poly.pdbx_seq_one_letter_code
_entity_poly.pdbx_strand_id
1 'polypeptide(L)'
;MFEWLLSPEALVALFTLAALEIVLGIDNIILISILVAKLPEKQRQPGRIIGLGLAMGTRILLLLTLSWMMRLTEPLFEILGKGVSGRDLILFFGGLFLIVKSMNEIREAMVPHKEEAHHESHKQVSFIGVLIQIALLDIVFSLDSVITAVGMVNQIGIMVGAIIIAVGMMMFAAKPIGDFVESHPTFKILALTFLILIGVTLIIESAGIHVPKAYIYFAMGFSVLVESLNTKMRKNLAKQKSNSSSIE
;
A
#
# COMPACT_ATOMS: atom_id res chain seq x y z
N MET A 1 14.76 -32.70 5.54
CA MET A 1 13.87 -31.74 6.22
C MET A 1 13.24 -30.69 5.29
N PHE A 2 13.78 -30.46 4.09
CA PHE A 2 13.25 -29.48 3.11
C PHE A 2 12.76 -30.13 1.80
N GLU A 3 12.58 -31.45 1.77
CA GLU A 3 12.14 -32.18 0.56
C GLU A 3 10.73 -31.77 0.08
N TRP A 4 9.89 -31.32 1.01
CA TRP A 4 8.56 -30.81 0.69
C TRP A 4 8.61 -29.48 -0.11
N LEU A 5 9.68 -28.68 0.00
CA LEU A 5 9.89 -27.46 -0.78
C LEU A 5 10.12 -27.74 -2.27
N LEU A 6 10.53 -28.95 -2.62
CA LEU A 6 10.82 -29.36 -3.99
C LEU A 6 9.63 -30.06 -4.66
N SER A 7 8.51 -30.23 -3.94
CA SER A 7 7.31 -30.79 -4.58
C SER A 7 6.70 -29.77 -5.56
N PRO A 8 6.21 -30.18 -6.72
CA PRO A 8 5.57 -29.28 -7.69
C PRO A 8 4.45 -28.46 -7.08
N GLU A 9 3.66 -29.07 -6.18
CA GLU A 9 2.55 -28.40 -5.50
C GLU A 9 3.05 -27.27 -4.58
N ALA A 10 4.14 -27.50 -3.84
CA ALA A 10 4.73 -26.48 -2.95
C ALA A 10 5.32 -25.31 -3.75
N LEU A 11 5.96 -25.59 -4.88
CA LEU A 11 6.48 -24.55 -5.76
C LEU A 11 5.34 -23.72 -6.38
N VAL A 12 4.28 -24.36 -6.86
CA VAL A 12 3.09 -23.65 -7.37
C VAL A 12 2.47 -22.78 -6.28
N ALA A 13 2.31 -23.30 -5.06
CA ALA A 13 1.79 -22.54 -3.93
C ALA A 13 2.69 -21.35 -3.59
N LEU A 14 4.01 -21.55 -3.54
CA LEU A 14 5.00 -20.51 -3.26
C LEU A 14 4.93 -19.37 -4.29
N PHE A 15 4.95 -19.70 -5.57
CA PHE A 15 4.88 -18.69 -6.64
C PHE A 15 3.53 -18.00 -6.68
N THR A 16 2.44 -18.73 -6.47
CA THR A 16 1.09 -18.13 -6.42
C THR A 16 0.96 -17.16 -5.27
N LEU A 17 1.39 -17.55 -4.04
CA LEU A 17 1.38 -16.67 -2.89
C LEU A 17 2.33 -15.48 -3.07
N ALA A 18 3.54 -15.69 -3.59
CA ALA A 18 4.47 -14.59 -3.86
C ALA A 18 3.88 -13.61 -4.89
N ALA A 19 3.25 -14.10 -5.96
CA ALA A 19 2.60 -13.24 -6.94
C ALA A 19 1.44 -12.45 -6.32
N LEU A 20 0.59 -13.09 -5.51
CA LEU A 20 -0.47 -12.41 -4.78
C LEU A 20 0.08 -11.35 -3.83
N GLU A 21 1.12 -11.66 -3.06
CA GLU A 21 1.78 -10.71 -2.15
C GLU A 21 2.41 -9.53 -2.90
N ILE A 22 2.99 -9.75 -4.09
CA ILE A 22 3.52 -8.67 -4.93
C ILE A 22 2.38 -7.76 -5.40
N VAL A 23 1.29 -8.33 -5.91
CA VAL A 23 0.13 -7.56 -6.39
C VAL A 23 -0.49 -6.75 -5.25
N LEU A 24 -0.69 -7.40 -4.08
CA LEU A 24 -1.17 -6.74 -2.85
C LEU A 24 -0.17 -5.71 -2.29
N GLY A 25 1.12 -5.87 -2.59
CA GLY A 25 2.19 -5.02 -2.11
C GLY A 25 2.44 -3.77 -2.96
N ILE A 26 1.84 -3.64 -4.15
CA ILE A 26 1.99 -2.45 -4.99
C ILE A 26 1.50 -1.21 -4.25
N ASP A 27 0.35 -1.29 -3.59
CA ASP A 27 -0.23 -0.20 -2.81
C ASP A 27 0.68 0.21 -1.64
N ASN A 28 1.32 -0.78 -1.00
CA ASN A 28 2.28 -0.54 0.08
C ASN A 28 3.53 0.19 -0.43
N ILE A 29 4.06 -0.17 -1.61
CA ILE A 29 5.20 0.54 -2.21
C ILE A 29 4.84 2.00 -2.48
N ILE A 30 3.67 2.25 -3.06
CA ILE A 30 3.20 3.60 -3.38
C ILE A 30 3.00 4.40 -2.09
N LEU A 31 2.34 3.83 -1.10
CA LEU A 31 2.12 4.46 0.20
C LEU A 31 3.45 4.80 0.91
N ILE A 32 4.36 3.83 0.99
CA ILE A 32 5.69 4.04 1.57
C ILE A 32 6.43 5.15 0.83
N SER A 33 6.36 5.17 -0.50
CA SER A 33 6.99 6.20 -1.32
C SER A 33 6.43 7.60 -1.03
N ILE A 34 5.11 7.73 -0.89
CA ILE A 34 4.46 9.00 -0.55
C ILE A 34 4.84 9.47 0.87
N LEU A 35 4.86 8.56 1.85
CA LEU A 35 5.23 8.90 3.23
C LEU A 35 6.70 9.30 3.35
N VAL A 36 7.58 8.55 2.68
CA VAL A 36 9.03 8.78 2.69
C VAL A 36 9.41 10.03 1.90
N ALA A 37 8.65 10.42 0.88
CA ALA A 37 8.86 11.66 0.13
C ALA A 37 8.86 12.92 1.01
N LYS A 38 8.17 12.87 2.17
CA LYS A 38 8.17 13.96 3.18
C LYS A 38 9.46 14.05 3.99
N LEU A 39 10.32 13.04 3.93
CA LEU A 39 11.61 13.04 4.60
C LEU A 39 12.64 13.84 3.81
N PRO A 40 13.68 14.37 4.47
CA PRO A 40 14.84 14.93 3.80
C PRO A 40 15.41 13.92 2.80
N GLU A 41 15.89 14.41 1.65
CA GLU A 41 16.32 13.58 0.52
C GLU A 41 17.31 12.46 0.93
N LYS A 42 18.25 12.76 1.81
CA LYS A 42 19.23 11.80 2.34
C LYS A 42 18.58 10.64 3.13
N GLN A 43 17.39 10.86 3.69
CA GLN A 43 16.67 9.87 4.51
C GLN A 43 15.61 9.08 3.71
N ARG A 44 15.29 9.46 2.48
CA ARG A 44 14.26 8.81 1.67
C ARG A 44 14.61 7.36 1.35
N GLN A 45 15.81 7.11 0.84
CA GLN A 45 16.22 5.75 0.49
C GLN A 45 16.35 4.83 1.72
N PRO A 46 17.01 5.24 2.83
CA PRO A 46 16.96 4.47 4.08
C PRO A 46 15.54 4.26 4.59
N GLY A 47 14.67 5.28 4.51
CA GLY A 47 13.28 5.18 4.94
C GLY A 47 12.47 4.15 4.14
N ARG A 48 12.69 4.06 2.82
CA ARG A 48 12.06 3.03 1.97
C ARG A 48 12.52 1.62 2.37
N ILE A 49 13.82 1.41 2.51
CA ILE A 49 14.38 0.09 2.82
C ILE A 49 13.97 -0.37 4.23
N ILE A 50 14.12 0.50 5.22
CA ILE A 50 13.75 0.18 6.61
C ILE A 50 12.23 0.01 6.72
N GLY A 51 11.44 0.85 6.05
CA GLY A 51 9.99 0.74 6.02
C GLY A 51 9.51 -0.59 5.45
N LEU A 52 10.07 -1.02 4.31
CA LEU A 52 9.75 -2.33 3.73
C LEU A 52 10.25 -3.50 4.59
N GLY A 53 11.42 -3.36 5.20
CA GLY A 53 11.93 -4.36 6.15
C GLY A 53 11.05 -4.48 7.40
N LEU A 54 10.53 -3.36 7.91
CA LEU A 54 9.56 -3.33 9.00
C LEU A 54 8.24 -3.99 8.59
N ALA A 55 7.73 -3.67 7.40
CA ALA A 55 6.55 -4.29 6.82
C ALA A 55 6.72 -5.82 6.68
N MET A 56 7.88 -6.29 6.24
CA MET A 56 8.19 -7.72 6.20
C MET A 56 8.15 -8.33 7.61
N GLY A 57 8.81 -7.69 8.58
CA GLY A 57 8.86 -8.15 9.95
C GLY A 57 7.48 -8.24 10.60
N THR A 58 6.62 -7.23 10.41
CA THR A 58 5.24 -7.23 10.92
C THR A 58 4.40 -8.32 10.30
N ARG A 59 4.51 -8.57 8.99
CA ARG A 59 3.80 -9.68 8.31
C ARG A 59 4.22 -11.05 8.79
N ILE A 60 5.52 -11.29 8.92
CA ILE A 60 6.03 -12.56 9.45
C ILE A 60 5.58 -12.73 10.90
N LEU A 61 5.64 -11.69 11.73
CA LEU A 61 5.17 -11.72 13.10
C LEU A 61 3.67 -12.04 13.19
N LEU A 62 2.84 -11.40 12.37
CA LEU A 62 1.41 -11.69 12.28
C LEU A 62 1.14 -13.13 11.88
N LEU A 63 1.90 -13.66 10.92
CA LEU A 63 1.79 -15.05 10.50
C LEU A 63 2.19 -16.03 11.61
N LEU A 64 3.27 -15.74 12.35
CA LEU A 64 3.71 -16.57 13.48
C LEU A 64 2.74 -16.51 14.67
N THR A 65 2.03 -15.40 14.83
CA THR A 65 0.99 -15.21 15.85
C THR A 65 -0.40 -15.59 15.36
N LEU A 66 -0.49 -16.44 14.35
CA LEU A 66 -1.74 -16.84 13.71
C LEU A 66 -2.82 -17.31 14.70
N SER A 67 -2.45 -18.13 15.69
CA SER A 67 -3.39 -18.61 16.71
C SER A 67 -4.02 -17.46 17.52
N TRP A 68 -3.25 -16.39 17.77
CA TRP A 68 -3.78 -15.19 18.41
C TRP A 68 -4.64 -14.38 17.42
N MET A 69 -4.23 -14.30 16.19
CA MET A 69 -4.96 -13.57 15.14
C MET A 69 -6.34 -14.19 14.85
N MET A 70 -6.44 -15.53 14.91
CA MET A 70 -7.73 -16.22 14.80
C MET A 70 -8.68 -15.87 15.94
N ARG A 71 -8.19 -15.59 17.14
CA ARG A 71 -9.01 -15.10 18.25
C ARG A 71 -9.51 -13.68 18.02
N LEU A 72 -8.82 -12.86 17.25
CA LEU A 72 -9.29 -11.52 16.88
C LEU A 72 -10.53 -11.54 15.97
N THR A 73 -10.83 -12.66 15.34
CA THR A 73 -12.05 -12.84 14.53
C THR A 73 -13.25 -13.25 15.38
N GLU A 74 -13.06 -13.63 16.66
CA GLU A 74 -14.15 -13.92 17.57
C GLU A 74 -14.87 -12.61 17.96
N PRO A 75 -16.22 -12.62 18.07
CA PRO A 75 -16.97 -11.43 18.44
C PRO A 75 -16.67 -11.04 19.89
N LEU A 76 -16.29 -9.78 20.10
CA LEU A 76 -16.05 -9.18 21.42
C LEU A 76 -17.36 -8.70 22.06
N PHE A 77 -18.26 -8.18 21.25
CA PHE A 77 -19.58 -7.68 21.63
C PHE A 77 -20.52 -7.66 20.44
N GLU A 78 -21.81 -7.53 20.68
CA GLU A 78 -22.83 -7.45 19.64
C GLU A 78 -23.40 -6.03 19.54
N ILE A 79 -23.43 -5.49 18.30
CA ILE A 79 -24.13 -4.23 18.00
C ILE A 79 -25.18 -4.53 16.93
N LEU A 80 -26.44 -4.16 17.18
CA LEU A 80 -27.57 -4.35 16.24
C LEU A 80 -27.71 -5.80 15.73
N GLY A 81 -27.42 -6.79 16.58
CA GLY A 81 -27.51 -8.21 16.22
C GLY A 81 -26.35 -8.72 15.38
N LYS A 82 -25.27 -7.93 15.23
CA LYS A 82 -24.02 -8.37 14.60
C LYS A 82 -22.89 -8.41 15.63
N GLY A 83 -22.15 -9.52 15.68
CA GLY A 83 -20.94 -9.65 16.47
C GLY A 83 -19.84 -8.76 15.87
N VAL A 84 -19.25 -7.90 16.68
CA VAL A 84 -18.09 -7.06 16.31
C VAL A 84 -16.84 -7.69 16.88
N SER A 85 -15.89 -8.00 16.01
CA SER A 85 -14.62 -8.62 16.37
C SER A 85 -13.48 -7.57 16.49
N GLY A 86 -12.37 -7.98 17.11
CA GLY A 86 -11.18 -7.14 17.14
C GLY A 86 -10.63 -6.81 15.73
N ARG A 87 -10.75 -7.76 14.79
CA ARG A 87 -10.43 -7.55 13.37
C ARG A 87 -11.26 -6.42 12.79
N ASP A 88 -12.57 -6.41 13.02
CA ASP A 88 -13.47 -5.40 12.46
C ASP A 88 -13.14 -4.00 12.97
N LEU A 89 -12.77 -3.87 14.25
CA LEU A 89 -12.31 -2.60 14.82
C LEU A 89 -11.01 -2.12 14.14
N ILE A 90 -10.02 -3.01 13.94
CA ILE A 90 -8.76 -2.65 13.27
C ILE A 90 -9.04 -2.21 11.84
N LEU A 91 -9.88 -2.92 11.09
CA LEU A 91 -10.25 -2.57 9.72
C LEU A 91 -10.99 -1.22 9.66
N PHE A 92 -11.93 -0.98 10.58
CA PHE A 92 -12.68 0.27 10.64
C PHE A 92 -11.77 1.48 10.91
N PHE A 93 -10.98 1.43 11.98
CA PHE A 93 -10.09 2.55 12.34
C PHE A 93 -8.95 2.71 11.36
N GLY A 94 -8.40 1.62 10.82
CA GLY A 94 -7.40 1.64 9.78
C GLY A 94 -7.90 2.25 8.48
N GLY A 95 -9.11 1.86 8.05
CA GLY A 95 -9.77 2.45 6.88
C GLY A 95 -10.05 3.95 7.07
N LEU A 96 -10.57 4.35 8.23
CA LEU A 96 -10.80 5.75 8.54
C LEU A 96 -9.50 6.58 8.54
N PHE A 97 -8.44 6.02 9.14
CA PHE A 97 -7.11 6.65 9.12
C PHE A 97 -6.59 6.85 7.69
N LEU A 98 -6.72 5.83 6.82
CA LEU A 98 -6.33 5.93 5.41
C LEU A 98 -7.08 7.04 4.68
N ILE A 99 -8.39 7.12 4.85
CA ILE A 99 -9.22 8.15 4.20
C ILE A 99 -8.78 9.54 4.64
N VAL A 100 -8.69 9.77 5.95
CA VAL A 100 -8.31 11.08 6.51
C VAL A 100 -6.89 11.46 6.06
N LYS A 101 -5.95 10.51 6.12
CA LYS A 101 -4.56 10.75 5.72
C LYS A 101 -4.46 11.08 4.24
N SER A 102 -5.08 10.28 3.37
CA SER A 102 -5.05 10.48 1.92
C SER A 102 -5.73 11.79 1.52
N MET A 103 -6.83 12.14 2.17
CA MET A 103 -7.53 13.41 1.93
C MET A 103 -6.64 14.62 2.27
N ASN A 104 -5.92 14.56 3.40
CA ASN A 104 -4.98 15.62 3.78
C ASN A 104 -3.81 15.73 2.79
N GLU A 105 -3.27 14.60 2.35
CA GLU A 105 -2.21 14.57 1.33
C GLU A 105 -2.67 15.15 -0.02
N ILE A 106 -3.90 14.83 -0.44
CA ILE A 106 -4.48 15.41 -1.66
C ILE A 106 -4.62 16.93 -1.51
N ARG A 107 -5.13 17.41 -0.36
CA ARG A 107 -5.23 18.85 -0.10
C ARG A 107 -3.88 19.53 -0.17
N GLU A 108 -2.85 18.99 0.47
CA GLU A 108 -1.49 19.52 0.38
C GLU A 108 -0.95 19.54 -1.06
N ALA A 109 -1.23 18.49 -1.84
CA ALA A 109 -0.79 18.40 -3.23
C ALA A 109 -1.52 19.36 -4.18
N MET A 110 -2.74 19.80 -3.82
CA MET A 110 -3.56 20.71 -4.64
C MET A 110 -3.35 22.20 -4.31
N VAL A 111 -2.77 22.52 -3.16
CA VAL A 111 -2.49 23.91 -2.80
C VAL A 111 -1.24 24.39 -3.55
N PRO A 112 -1.32 25.43 -4.39
CA PRO A 112 -0.13 26.01 -5.01
C PRO A 112 0.80 26.52 -3.92
N HIS A 113 2.06 26.13 -3.96
CA HIS A 113 3.07 26.73 -3.10
C HIS A 113 3.21 28.20 -3.54
N LYS A 114 2.53 29.10 -2.84
CA LYS A 114 2.90 30.52 -2.88
C LYS A 114 4.27 30.59 -2.23
N GLU A 115 5.24 31.09 -2.99
CA GLU A 115 6.53 31.57 -2.48
C GLU A 115 6.27 32.78 -1.58
N GLU A 116 5.64 32.59 -0.45
CA GLU A 116 5.62 33.58 0.61
C GLU A 116 6.72 33.20 1.60
N ALA A 117 7.78 34.01 1.53
CA ALA A 117 8.86 34.07 2.49
C ALA A 117 8.29 34.44 3.89
N HIS A 118 7.71 33.47 4.55
CA HIS A 118 7.53 33.47 5.99
C HIS A 118 8.03 32.15 6.54
N HIS A 119 8.97 32.26 7.47
CA HIS A 119 9.50 31.20 8.33
C HIS A 119 8.35 30.55 9.12
N GLU A 120 7.45 29.84 8.44
CA GLU A 120 6.70 28.81 9.11
C GLU A 120 7.60 27.59 9.21
N SER A 121 7.97 27.26 10.44
CA SER A 121 8.74 26.08 10.79
C SER A 121 8.05 24.88 10.11
N HIS A 122 8.59 24.41 8.99
CA HIS A 122 8.28 23.09 8.51
C HIS A 122 8.51 22.15 9.68
N LYS A 123 7.44 21.68 10.32
CA LYS A 123 7.54 20.58 11.28
C LYS A 123 8.28 19.47 10.55
N GLN A 124 9.57 19.33 10.87
CA GLN A 124 10.39 18.27 10.29
C GLN A 124 9.66 16.97 10.59
N VAL A 125 9.21 16.31 9.52
CA VAL A 125 8.52 15.04 9.66
C VAL A 125 9.52 14.07 10.26
N SER A 126 9.22 13.57 11.44
CA SER A 126 10.13 12.65 12.15
C SER A 126 10.31 11.37 11.35
N PHE A 127 11.55 10.96 11.12
CA PHE A 127 11.88 9.69 10.48
C PHE A 127 11.19 8.50 11.19
N ILE A 128 11.25 8.47 12.52
CA ILE A 128 10.59 7.44 13.33
C ILE A 128 9.06 7.53 13.17
N GLY A 129 8.49 8.74 13.12
CA GLY A 129 7.07 8.94 12.91
C GLY A 129 6.59 8.36 11.57
N VAL A 130 7.38 8.49 10.50
CA VAL A 130 7.09 7.88 9.19
C VAL A 130 7.17 6.35 9.28
N LEU A 131 8.18 5.80 9.94
CA LEU A 131 8.30 4.35 10.10
C LEU A 131 7.14 3.75 10.90
N ILE A 132 6.71 4.41 11.98
CA ILE A 132 5.54 3.98 12.75
C ILE A 132 4.27 4.00 11.88
N GLN A 133 4.07 5.05 11.07
CA GLN A 133 2.93 5.11 10.16
C GLN A 133 2.97 3.97 9.13
N ILE A 134 4.14 3.67 8.55
CA ILE A 134 4.32 2.55 7.64
C ILE A 134 3.96 1.23 8.33
N ALA A 135 4.48 0.98 9.53
CA ALA A 135 4.22 -0.25 10.27
C ALA A 135 2.73 -0.42 10.63
N LEU A 136 2.08 0.65 11.10
CA LEU A 136 0.66 0.61 11.43
C LEU A 136 -0.21 0.31 10.21
N LEU A 137 0.09 0.96 9.08
CA LEU A 137 -0.65 0.74 7.84
C LEU A 137 -0.41 -0.66 7.28
N ASP A 138 0.83 -1.15 7.35
CA ASP A 138 1.12 -2.51 6.91
C ASP A 138 0.39 -3.55 7.76
N ILE A 139 0.28 -3.37 9.07
CA ILE A 139 -0.53 -4.25 9.94
C ILE A 139 -1.99 -4.30 9.48
N VAL A 140 -2.58 -3.15 9.17
CA VAL A 140 -3.98 -3.08 8.71
C VAL A 140 -4.17 -3.84 7.40
N PHE A 141 -3.26 -3.65 6.41
CA PHE A 141 -3.33 -4.35 5.13
C PHE A 141 -3.01 -5.83 5.22
N SER A 142 -2.06 -6.18 6.11
CA SER A 142 -1.59 -7.55 6.24
C SER A 142 -2.55 -8.45 7.01
N LEU A 143 -3.41 -7.88 7.86
CA LEU A 143 -4.37 -8.66 8.65
C LEU A 143 -5.27 -9.52 7.76
N ASP A 144 -5.78 -8.94 6.69
CA ASP A 144 -6.67 -9.63 5.76
C ASP A 144 -5.90 -10.57 4.80
N SER A 145 -4.73 -10.15 4.32
CA SER A 145 -3.91 -10.98 3.43
C SER A 145 -3.38 -12.23 4.13
N VAL A 146 -2.96 -12.13 5.40
CA VAL A 146 -2.50 -13.27 6.19
C VAL A 146 -3.64 -14.25 6.47
N ILE A 147 -4.84 -13.77 6.83
CA ILE A 147 -6.01 -14.65 7.02
C ILE A 147 -6.34 -15.39 5.72
N THR A 148 -6.29 -14.71 4.58
CA THR A 148 -6.53 -15.31 3.25
C THR A 148 -5.46 -16.34 2.89
N ALA A 149 -4.17 -16.02 3.10
CA ALA A 149 -3.06 -16.92 2.81
C ALA A 149 -3.13 -18.24 3.61
N VAL A 150 -3.53 -18.16 4.88
CA VAL A 150 -3.74 -19.32 5.75
C VAL A 150 -4.87 -20.22 5.24
N GLY A 151 -5.92 -19.63 4.67
CA GLY A 151 -7.00 -20.40 4.04
C GLY A 151 -6.55 -21.15 2.77
N MET A 152 -5.47 -20.74 2.14
CA MET A 152 -4.96 -21.34 0.88
C MET A 152 -3.87 -22.39 1.10
N VAL A 153 -3.02 -22.22 2.11
CA VAL A 153 -1.83 -23.05 2.36
C VAL A 153 -1.66 -23.32 3.83
N ASN A 154 -1.48 -24.60 4.19
CA ASN A 154 -1.31 -25.01 5.59
C ASN A 154 0.16 -24.96 6.06
N GLN A 155 1.10 -24.62 5.19
CA GLN A 155 2.53 -24.68 5.48
C GLN A 155 3.09 -23.26 5.70
N ILE A 156 3.35 -22.89 6.95
CA ILE A 156 3.90 -21.58 7.34
C ILE A 156 5.23 -21.28 6.60
N GLY A 157 6.06 -22.29 6.36
CA GLY A 157 7.33 -22.10 5.64
C GLY A 157 7.16 -21.59 4.21
N ILE A 158 6.13 -22.03 3.49
CA ILE A 158 5.81 -21.55 2.14
C ILE A 158 5.34 -20.09 2.20
N MET A 159 4.50 -19.76 3.18
CA MET A 159 4.01 -18.39 3.36
C MET A 159 5.15 -17.42 3.69
N VAL A 160 6.04 -17.79 4.61
CA VAL A 160 7.22 -16.98 4.95
C VAL A 160 8.13 -16.81 3.73
N GLY A 161 8.37 -17.88 2.99
CA GLY A 161 9.13 -17.83 1.74
C GLY A 161 8.50 -16.88 0.71
N ALA A 162 7.20 -16.94 0.53
CA ALA A 162 6.44 -16.05 -0.37
C ALA A 162 6.58 -14.57 0.04
N ILE A 163 6.45 -14.27 1.34
CA ILE A 163 6.62 -12.91 1.87
C ILE A 163 8.05 -12.40 1.62
N ILE A 164 9.08 -13.23 1.87
CA ILE A 164 10.48 -12.83 1.65
C ILE A 164 10.73 -12.52 0.18
N ILE A 165 10.25 -13.38 -0.74
CA ILE A 165 10.37 -13.16 -2.19
C ILE A 165 9.65 -11.88 -2.60
N ALA A 166 8.40 -11.70 -2.16
CA ALA A 166 7.60 -10.54 -2.50
C ALA A 166 8.25 -9.24 -2.00
N VAL A 167 8.69 -9.18 -0.75
CA VAL A 167 9.34 -7.98 -0.20
C VAL A 167 10.69 -7.73 -0.86
N GLY A 168 11.45 -8.78 -1.18
CA GLY A 168 12.68 -8.64 -1.97
C GLY A 168 12.42 -7.96 -3.32
N MET A 169 11.40 -8.39 -4.05
CA MET A 169 10.97 -7.77 -5.31
C MET A 169 10.47 -6.33 -5.08
N MET A 170 9.71 -6.08 -4.02
CA MET A 170 9.23 -4.75 -3.66
C MET A 170 10.38 -3.80 -3.33
N MET A 171 11.41 -4.24 -2.60
CA MET A 171 12.59 -3.42 -2.31
C MET A 171 13.31 -3.00 -3.59
N PHE A 172 13.38 -3.89 -4.57
CA PHE A 172 13.98 -3.58 -5.87
C PHE A 172 13.14 -2.57 -6.66
N ALA A 173 11.82 -2.70 -6.63
CA ALA A 173 10.88 -1.85 -7.34
C ALA A 173 10.59 -0.51 -6.62
N ALA A 174 10.84 -0.40 -5.32
CA ALA A 174 10.41 0.73 -4.51
C ALA A 174 11.06 2.06 -4.93
N LYS A 175 12.35 2.06 -5.31
CA LYS A 175 13.03 3.28 -5.77
C LYS A 175 12.46 3.75 -7.11
N PRO A 176 12.46 2.95 -8.20
CA PRO A 176 11.94 3.42 -9.49
C PRO A 176 10.46 3.81 -9.43
N ILE A 177 9.63 3.09 -8.67
CA ILE A 177 8.21 3.44 -8.50
C ILE A 177 8.07 4.75 -7.73
N GLY A 178 8.83 4.93 -6.65
CA GLY A 178 8.79 6.15 -5.85
C GLY A 178 9.23 7.38 -6.64
N ASP A 179 10.33 7.28 -7.36
CA ASP A 179 10.87 8.36 -8.19
C ASP A 179 9.88 8.70 -9.34
N PHE A 180 9.21 7.69 -9.89
CA PHE A 180 8.15 7.88 -10.89
C PHE A 180 6.95 8.64 -10.31
N VAL A 181 6.45 8.25 -9.14
CA VAL A 181 5.32 8.90 -8.48
C VAL A 181 5.66 10.34 -8.08
N GLU A 182 6.89 10.60 -7.60
CA GLU A 182 7.35 11.95 -7.28
C GLU A 182 7.45 12.85 -8.51
N SER A 183 7.87 12.30 -9.65
CA SER A 183 8.01 13.06 -10.91
C SER A 183 6.68 13.27 -11.65
N HIS A 184 5.61 12.59 -11.26
CA HIS A 184 4.31 12.65 -11.91
C HIS A 184 3.20 12.98 -10.91
N PRO A 185 2.90 14.27 -10.64
CA PRO A 185 1.91 14.67 -9.63
C PRO A 185 0.50 14.08 -9.84
N THR A 186 0.10 13.87 -11.07
CA THR A 186 -1.20 13.25 -11.40
C THR A 186 -1.28 11.80 -10.95
N PHE A 187 -0.20 11.04 -11.11
CA PHE A 187 -0.09 9.68 -10.59
C PHE A 187 -0.05 9.65 -9.06
N LYS A 188 0.56 10.66 -8.41
CA LYS A 188 0.51 10.80 -6.95
C LYS A 188 -0.92 10.97 -6.45
N ILE A 189 -1.70 11.86 -7.08
CA ILE A 189 -3.12 12.08 -6.73
C ILE A 189 -3.93 10.81 -6.99
N LEU A 190 -3.71 10.15 -8.13
CA LEU A 190 -4.36 8.88 -8.46
C LEU A 190 -4.09 7.82 -7.37
N ALA A 191 -2.85 7.66 -6.96
CA ALA A 191 -2.46 6.73 -5.90
C ALA A 191 -3.13 7.07 -4.55
N LEU A 192 -3.17 8.35 -4.17
CA LEU A 192 -3.86 8.79 -2.95
C LEU A 192 -5.37 8.51 -3.02
N THR A 193 -5.98 8.66 -4.20
CA THR A 193 -7.39 8.33 -4.41
C THR A 193 -7.64 6.82 -4.26
N PHE A 194 -6.71 5.98 -4.69
CA PHE A 194 -6.79 4.54 -4.44
C PHE A 194 -6.70 4.18 -2.97
N LEU A 195 -5.86 4.89 -2.19
CA LEU A 195 -5.82 4.70 -0.74
C LEU A 195 -7.16 5.06 -0.07
N ILE A 196 -7.87 6.07 -0.58
CA ILE A 196 -9.24 6.37 -0.13
C ILE A 196 -10.17 5.20 -0.48
N LEU A 197 -10.12 4.69 -1.71
CA LEU A 197 -10.94 3.56 -2.14
C LEU A 197 -10.68 2.33 -1.25
N ILE A 198 -9.41 2.00 -0.96
CA ILE A 198 -9.05 0.91 -0.06
C ILE A 198 -9.57 1.19 1.36
N GLY A 199 -9.42 2.42 1.87
CA GLY A 199 -9.96 2.81 3.17
C GLY A 199 -11.47 2.61 3.28
N VAL A 200 -12.22 2.98 2.24
CA VAL A 200 -13.68 2.72 2.16
C VAL A 200 -13.97 1.23 2.16
N THR A 201 -13.21 0.45 1.39
CA THR A 201 -13.37 -1.01 1.34
C THR A 201 -13.14 -1.65 2.70
N LEU A 202 -12.09 -1.24 3.43
CA LEU A 202 -11.83 -1.74 4.78
C LEU A 202 -12.97 -1.43 5.76
N ILE A 203 -13.58 -0.25 5.65
CA ILE A 203 -14.76 0.10 6.46
C ILE A 203 -15.96 -0.78 6.09
N ILE A 204 -16.19 -1.05 4.81
CA ILE A 204 -17.25 -1.95 4.35
C ILE A 204 -17.00 -3.38 4.86
N GLU A 205 -15.75 -3.85 4.78
CA GLU A 205 -15.36 -5.18 5.29
C GLU A 205 -15.51 -5.28 6.81
N SER A 206 -15.25 -4.21 7.56
CA SER A 206 -15.47 -4.16 9.00
C SER A 206 -16.96 -4.31 9.37
N ALA A 207 -17.86 -3.97 8.47
CA ALA A 207 -19.30 -4.21 8.62
C ALA A 207 -19.71 -5.65 8.23
N GLY A 208 -18.77 -6.55 7.96
CA GLY A 208 -19.01 -7.94 7.59
C GLY A 208 -19.42 -8.14 6.12
N ILE A 209 -19.28 -7.12 5.27
CA ILE A 209 -19.57 -7.19 3.84
C ILE A 209 -18.24 -7.47 3.11
N HIS A 210 -18.10 -8.66 2.54
CA HIS A 210 -16.90 -9.01 1.79
C HIS A 210 -16.90 -8.33 0.42
N VAL A 211 -15.84 -7.55 0.14
CA VAL A 211 -15.61 -6.90 -1.15
C VAL A 211 -14.52 -7.65 -1.90
N PRO A 212 -14.83 -8.29 -3.04
CA PRO A 212 -13.83 -9.01 -3.82
C PRO A 212 -12.75 -8.04 -4.31
N LYS A 213 -11.50 -8.26 -3.91
CA LYS A 213 -10.35 -7.39 -4.25
C LYS A 213 -10.12 -7.23 -5.75
N ALA A 214 -10.59 -8.21 -6.54
CA ALA A 214 -10.52 -8.16 -7.99
C ALA A 214 -11.14 -6.89 -8.59
N TYR A 215 -12.24 -6.38 -8.02
CA TYR A 215 -12.88 -5.14 -8.48
C TYR A 215 -11.99 -3.93 -8.23
N ILE A 216 -11.31 -3.89 -7.09
CA ILE A 216 -10.39 -2.81 -6.72
C ILE A 216 -9.20 -2.80 -7.68
N TYR A 217 -8.58 -3.97 -7.91
CA TYR A 217 -7.43 -4.06 -8.83
C TYR A 217 -7.81 -3.76 -10.27
N PHE A 218 -9.01 -4.17 -10.71
CA PHE A 218 -9.51 -3.79 -12.02
C PHE A 218 -9.68 -2.27 -12.15
N ALA A 219 -10.32 -1.63 -11.16
CA ALA A 219 -10.50 -0.18 -11.14
C ALA A 219 -9.16 0.56 -11.14
N MET A 220 -8.19 0.09 -10.34
CA MET A 220 -6.83 0.63 -10.30
C MET A 220 -6.12 0.50 -11.65
N GLY A 221 -6.10 -0.70 -12.22
CA GLY A 221 -5.46 -0.96 -13.51
C GLY A 221 -6.07 -0.12 -14.63
N PHE A 222 -7.40 -0.01 -14.66
CA PHE A 222 -8.11 0.82 -15.62
C PHE A 222 -7.74 2.31 -15.46
N SER A 223 -7.73 2.82 -14.23
CA SER A 223 -7.38 4.23 -13.96
C SER A 223 -5.93 4.56 -14.30
N VAL A 224 -4.99 3.65 -14.00
CA VAL A 224 -3.58 3.80 -14.40
C VAL A 224 -3.44 3.83 -15.93
N LEU A 225 -4.18 2.99 -16.65
CA LEU A 225 -4.20 2.98 -18.10
C LEU A 225 -4.72 4.33 -18.65
N VAL A 226 -5.86 4.83 -18.14
CA VAL A 226 -6.43 6.12 -18.54
C VAL A 226 -5.44 7.25 -18.28
N GLU A 227 -4.81 7.30 -17.08
CA GLU A 227 -3.87 8.36 -16.74
C GLU A 227 -2.58 8.29 -17.59
N SER A 228 -2.14 7.08 -17.94
CA SER A 228 -1.01 6.90 -18.85
C SER A 228 -1.30 7.46 -20.24
N LEU A 229 -2.53 7.25 -20.75
CA LEU A 229 -2.99 7.81 -22.03
C LEU A 229 -3.09 9.34 -21.95
N ASN A 230 -3.66 9.90 -20.88
CA ASN A 230 -3.73 11.34 -20.65
C ASN A 230 -2.36 12.00 -20.63
N THR A 231 -1.41 11.40 -19.91
CA THR A 231 -0.03 11.89 -19.83
C THR A 231 0.65 11.88 -21.20
N LYS A 232 0.46 10.81 -22.00
CA LYS A 232 0.98 10.72 -23.37
C LYS A 232 0.36 11.78 -24.27
N MET A 233 -0.94 11.98 -24.19
CA MET A 233 -1.68 13.00 -24.97
C MET A 233 -1.15 14.41 -24.62
N ARG A 234 -1.02 14.77 -23.35
CA ARG A 234 -0.48 16.06 -22.91
C ARG A 234 0.93 16.32 -23.42
N LYS A 235 1.80 15.30 -23.39
CA LYS A 235 3.17 15.40 -23.93
C LYS A 235 3.19 15.66 -25.44
N ASN A 236 2.30 15.03 -26.20
CA ASN A 236 2.18 15.23 -27.65
C ASN A 236 1.67 16.64 -27.99
N LEU A 237 0.66 17.13 -27.29
CA LEU A 237 0.13 18.49 -27.46
C LEU A 237 1.18 19.56 -27.12
N ALA A 238 1.98 19.35 -26.06
CA ALA A 238 3.06 20.26 -25.70
C ALA A 238 4.14 20.32 -26.79
N LYS A 239 4.50 19.17 -27.40
CA LYS A 239 5.45 19.13 -28.54
C LYS A 239 4.90 19.85 -29.77
N GLN A 240 3.61 19.73 -30.09
CA GLN A 240 3.01 20.43 -31.24
C GLN A 240 3.04 21.95 -31.04
N LYS A 241 2.74 22.44 -29.81
CA LYS A 241 2.82 23.87 -29.51
C LYS A 241 4.23 24.42 -29.62
N SER A 242 5.24 23.68 -29.17
CA SER A 242 6.65 24.08 -29.28
C SER A 242 7.12 24.17 -30.74
N ASN A 243 6.68 23.23 -31.57
CA ASN A 243 7.03 23.25 -33.01
C ASN A 243 6.33 24.38 -33.80
N SER A 244 5.11 24.75 -33.42
CA SER A 244 4.41 25.87 -34.09
C SER A 244 4.99 27.25 -33.71
N SER A 245 5.48 27.41 -32.46
CA SER A 245 6.11 28.67 -32.02
C SER A 245 7.56 28.85 -32.51
N SER A 246 8.18 27.83 -33.10
CA SER A 246 9.50 27.93 -33.71
C SER A 246 9.47 28.22 -35.21
N ILE A 247 8.30 28.36 -35.81
CA ILE A 247 8.09 28.63 -37.25
C ILE A 247 7.63 30.10 -37.48
N GLU A 248 7.23 30.81 -36.43
CA GLU A 248 7.01 32.27 -36.42
C GLU A 248 8.26 33.01 -35.96
#